data_076cf9b802c01635c3cc8ee6af8b00f3
#
_entry.id   076cf9b802c01635c3cc8ee6af8b00f3
#
_cell.length_a   1.000
_cell.length_b   1.000
_cell.length_c   1.000
_cell.angle_alpha   90.00
_cell.angle_beta   90.00
_cell.angle_gamma   90.00
#
_symmetry.space_group_name_H-M   'P 1'
#
loop_
_entity.id
_entity.type
_entity.pdbx_description
1 polymer ?
#
loop_
_entity_poly.entity_id
_entity_poly.type
_entity_poly.pdbx_seq_one_letter_code
_entity_poly.pdbx_strand_id
1 'polypeptide(L)'
;MPKFFDCISDDLAAWALKQSVFFTASAPLSGTHVNISPKGLPSSMFTIFSPNSCAYVDATGSGSETISHVYENGRVTIMFCSFGAMPRIMRFFCTGRVVEWDQPEFEVLLRRWGRPRLRAPELSSA
;
A
#
# COMPACT_ATOMS: atom_id res chain seq x y z
N MET A 1 -15.26 -5.77 -19.26
CA MET A 1 -15.87 -4.66 -18.50
C MET A 1 -15.28 -4.60 -17.11
N PRO A 2 -14.81 -3.46 -16.66
CA PRO A 2 -14.36 -3.33 -15.29
C PRO A 2 -15.56 -3.40 -14.33
N LYS A 3 -15.30 -3.98 -13.15
CA LYS A 3 -16.28 -4.02 -12.08
C LYS A 3 -15.81 -3.10 -10.95
N PHE A 4 -16.73 -2.37 -10.36
CA PHE A 4 -16.47 -1.49 -9.24
C PHE A 4 -17.13 -2.02 -7.97
N PHE A 5 -16.38 -1.98 -6.86
CA PHE A 5 -16.84 -2.47 -5.58
C PHE A 5 -16.62 -1.39 -4.52
N ASP A 6 -17.51 -1.31 -3.55
CA ASP A 6 -17.40 -0.34 -2.48
C ASP A 6 -16.42 -0.76 -1.38
N CYS A 7 -16.03 -2.03 -1.36
CA CYS A 7 -15.15 -2.56 -0.33
C CYS A 7 -14.37 -3.76 -0.85
N ILE A 8 -13.37 -4.18 -0.07
CA ILE A 8 -12.54 -5.33 -0.37
C ILE A 8 -13.19 -6.56 0.27
N SER A 9 -13.65 -7.50 -0.54
CA SER A 9 -14.17 -8.77 -0.04
C SER A 9 -13.03 -9.66 0.44
N ASP A 10 -13.36 -10.68 1.24
CA ASP A 10 -12.37 -11.64 1.72
C ASP A 10 -11.66 -12.36 0.57
N ASP A 11 -12.39 -12.71 -0.48
CA ASP A 11 -11.82 -13.37 -1.66
C ASP A 11 -10.84 -12.45 -2.40
N LEU A 12 -11.19 -11.18 -2.57
CA LEU A 12 -10.32 -10.21 -3.21
C LEU A 12 -9.08 -9.93 -2.36
N ALA A 13 -9.24 -9.84 -1.05
CA ALA A 13 -8.12 -9.66 -0.14
C ALA A 13 -7.15 -10.84 -0.21
N ALA A 14 -7.67 -12.07 -0.18
CA ALA A 14 -6.84 -13.26 -0.28
C ALA A 14 -6.09 -13.32 -1.61
N TRP A 15 -6.77 -12.99 -2.70
CA TRP A 15 -6.12 -12.95 -4.00
C TRP A 15 -4.99 -11.92 -4.06
N ALA A 16 -5.23 -10.72 -3.53
CA ALA A 16 -4.22 -9.66 -3.53
C ALA A 16 -2.96 -10.05 -2.78
N LEU A 17 -3.12 -10.65 -1.60
CA LEU A 17 -1.99 -11.03 -0.77
C LEU A 17 -1.17 -12.19 -1.34
N LYS A 18 -1.70 -12.92 -2.31
CA LYS A 18 -0.97 -14.00 -3.00
C LYS A 18 -0.10 -13.50 -4.15
N GLN A 19 -0.24 -12.26 -4.55
CA GLN A 19 0.52 -11.74 -5.68
C GLN A 19 1.97 -11.51 -5.30
N SER A 20 2.86 -11.52 -6.29
CA SER A 20 4.30 -11.35 -6.07
C SER A 20 4.71 -9.90 -5.93
N VAL A 21 3.92 -8.99 -6.47
CA VAL A 21 4.25 -7.57 -6.50
C VAL A 21 2.96 -6.76 -6.47
N PHE A 22 3.04 -5.58 -5.87
CA PHE A 22 1.99 -4.58 -6.02
C PHE A 22 2.64 -3.26 -6.42
N PHE A 23 1.84 -2.37 -6.97
CA PHE A 23 2.30 -1.06 -7.42
C PHE A 23 1.56 0.02 -6.67
N THR A 24 2.28 1.10 -6.35
CA THR A 24 1.67 2.30 -5.80
C THR A 24 1.85 3.44 -6.78
N ALA A 25 0.79 4.17 -7.05
CA ALA A 25 0.80 5.32 -7.94
C ALA A 25 0.34 6.55 -7.18
N SER A 26 1.02 7.66 -7.39
CA SER A 26 0.71 8.93 -6.75
C SER A 26 1.10 10.08 -7.64
N ALA A 27 0.58 11.25 -7.36
CA ALA A 27 0.91 12.45 -8.13
C ALA A 27 0.91 13.67 -7.22
N PRO A 28 1.74 14.69 -7.54
CA PRO A 28 1.71 15.95 -6.81
C PRO A 28 0.43 16.75 -7.13
N LEU A 29 0.14 17.77 -6.35
CA LEU A 29 -0.97 18.68 -6.63
C LEU A 29 -0.77 19.44 -7.93
N SER A 30 0.46 19.78 -8.25
CA SER A 30 0.80 20.46 -9.49
C SER A 30 2.00 19.79 -10.14
N GLY A 31 2.11 19.96 -11.47
CA GLY A 31 3.15 19.31 -12.24
C GLY A 31 2.58 18.29 -13.19
N THR A 32 3.44 17.71 -14.02
CA THR A 32 3.02 16.85 -15.13
C THR A 32 3.37 15.37 -14.91
N HIS A 33 4.08 15.03 -13.84
CA HIS A 33 4.55 13.68 -13.61
C HIS A 33 3.61 12.91 -12.70
N VAL A 34 3.48 11.62 -12.99
CA VAL A 34 2.80 10.66 -12.12
C VAL A 34 3.85 9.64 -11.71
N ASN A 35 3.96 9.40 -10.41
CA ASN A 35 4.87 8.39 -9.88
C ASN A 35 4.17 7.04 -9.84
N ILE A 36 4.89 5.99 -10.23
CA ILE A 36 4.47 4.61 -10.03
C ILE A 36 5.66 3.81 -9.55
N SER A 37 5.47 3.06 -8.47
CA SER A 37 6.54 2.29 -7.84
C SER A 37 6.12 0.84 -7.62
N PRO A 38 6.97 -0.13 -8.01
CA PRO A 38 6.72 -1.53 -7.66
C PRO A 38 7.13 -1.79 -6.22
N LYS A 39 6.37 -2.66 -5.55
CA LYS A 39 6.64 -3.06 -4.19
C LYS A 39 6.54 -4.57 -4.10
N GLY A 40 7.49 -5.20 -3.47
CA GLY A 40 7.54 -6.65 -3.36
C GLY A 40 6.82 -7.18 -2.14
N LEU A 41 6.41 -8.38 -2.31
CA LEU A 41 5.80 -9.35 -1.41
C LEU A 41 4.63 -8.81 -0.59
N PRO A 42 3.43 -8.72 -1.22
CA PRO A 42 2.23 -8.34 -0.48
C PRO A 42 2.00 -9.16 0.79
N SER A 43 2.34 -10.45 0.77
CA SER A 43 2.12 -11.33 1.93
C SER A 43 2.89 -10.87 3.18
N SER A 44 4.01 -10.19 3.01
CA SER A 44 4.83 -9.73 4.14
C SER A 44 4.80 -8.23 4.36
N MET A 45 4.54 -7.46 3.31
CA MET A 45 4.66 -5.99 3.36
C MET A 45 3.33 -5.26 3.25
N PHE A 46 2.24 -5.97 3.08
CA PHE A 46 0.91 -5.40 2.89
C PHE A 46 -0.09 -6.08 3.81
N THR A 47 -1.05 -5.34 4.34
CA THR A 47 -2.13 -5.92 5.12
C THR A 47 -3.44 -5.19 4.87
N ILE A 48 -4.52 -5.92 5.00
CA ILE A 48 -5.88 -5.39 4.89
C ILE A 48 -6.51 -5.51 6.28
N PHE A 49 -6.71 -4.36 6.94
CA PHE A 49 -7.25 -4.32 8.30
C PHE A 49 -8.76 -4.53 8.33
N SER A 50 -9.44 -4.05 7.30
CA SER A 50 -10.90 -4.10 7.21
C SER A 50 -11.30 -3.99 5.74
N PRO A 51 -12.57 -4.17 5.38
CA PRO A 51 -13.01 -4.03 3.99
C PRO A 51 -12.64 -2.71 3.31
N ASN A 52 -12.37 -1.66 4.08
CA ASN A 52 -12.05 -0.35 3.53
C ASN A 52 -10.75 0.25 4.09
N SER A 53 -9.89 -0.58 4.68
CA SER A 53 -8.66 -0.09 5.29
C SER A 53 -7.52 -1.05 5.07
N CYS A 54 -6.39 -0.52 4.61
CA CYS A 54 -5.20 -1.32 4.37
C CYS A 54 -3.95 -0.50 4.69
N ALA A 55 -2.82 -1.17 4.77
CA ALA A 55 -1.53 -0.54 4.98
C ALA A 55 -0.42 -1.34 4.32
N TYR A 56 0.67 -0.67 4.00
CA TYR A 56 1.89 -1.35 3.61
C TYR A 56 3.10 -0.68 4.26
N VAL A 57 4.15 -1.46 4.40
CA VAL A 57 5.42 -1.00 4.95
C VAL A 57 6.28 -0.49 3.81
N ASP A 58 6.84 0.69 3.97
CA ASP A 58 7.75 1.28 3.01
C ASP A 58 9.13 1.42 3.65
N ALA A 59 10.11 0.76 3.07
CA ALA A 59 11.50 0.91 3.47
C ALA A 59 12.07 2.20 2.90
N THR A 60 13.04 2.77 3.58
CA THR A 60 13.72 3.98 3.10
C THR A 60 14.34 3.77 1.72
N GLY A 61 14.21 4.78 0.86
CA GLY A 61 14.83 4.75 -0.47
C GLY A 61 13.88 5.23 -1.54
N SER A 62 13.61 4.37 -2.53
CA SER A 62 12.85 4.72 -3.73
C SER A 62 11.38 5.10 -3.49
N GLY A 63 10.85 4.89 -2.29
CA GLY A 63 9.47 5.24 -1.94
C GLY A 63 9.24 6.70 -1.58
N SER A 64 10.28 7.53 -1.57
CA SER A 64 10.18 8.90 -1.08
C SER A 64 9.22 9.79 -1.87
N GLU A 65 9.08 9.59 -3.16
CA GLU A 65 8.13 10.36 -3.97
C GLU A 65 6.69 10.09 -3.56
N THR A 66 6.33 8.82 -3.40
CA THR A 66 4.99 8.44 -2.93
C THR A 66 4.69 9.06 -1.57
N ILE A 67 5.64 8.99 -0.65
CA ILE A 67 5.49 9.58 0.69
C ILE A 67 5.26 11.09 0.60
N SER A 68 6.03 11.78 -0.23
CA SER A 68 5.87 13.22 -0.42
C SER A 68 4.48 13.57 -0.97
N HIS A 69 4.00 12.82 -1.94
CA HIS A 69 2.67 13.06 -2.52
C HIS A 69 1.56 12.78 -1.51
N VAL A 70 1.70 11.74 -0.69
CA VAL A 70 0.71 11.42 0.33
C VAL A 70 0.65 12.53 1.39
N TYR A 71 1.79 13.06 1.82
CA TYR A 71 1.80 14.22 2.72
C TYR A 71 1.12 15.42 2.10
N GLU A 72 1.29 15.64 0.81
CA GLU A 72 0.74 16.80 0.13
C GLU A 72 -0.76 16.70 -0.10
N ASN A 73 -1.26 15.55 -0.57
CA ASN A 73 -2.66 15.45 -1.01
C ASN A 73 -3.38 14.16 -0.66
N GLY A 74 -2.69 13.14 -0.19
CA GLY A 74 -3.30 11.89 0.24
C GLY A 74 -3.81 10.97 -0.88
N ARG A 75 -3.68 11.37 -2.15
CA ARG A 75 -4.17 10.53 -3.25
C ARG A 75 -3.17 9.43 -3.56
N VAL A 76 -3.62 8.19 -3.50
CA VAL A 76 -2.79 7.04 -3.87
C VAL A 76 -3.66 5.94 -4.44
N THR A 77 -3.16 5.29 -5.48
CA THR A 77 -3.77 4.11 -6.06
C THR A 77 -2.83 2.94 -5.87
N ILE A 78 -3.37 1.83 -5.41
CA ILE A 78 -2.61 0.59 -5.24
C ILE A 78 -3.14 -0.41 -6.26
N MET A 79 -2.23 -1.05 -7.00
CA MET A 79 -2.62 -2.00 -8.03
C MET A 79 -1.96 -3.35 -7.78
N PHE A 80 -2.78 -4.39 -7.86
CA PHE A 80 -2.32 -5.78 -7.87
C PHE A 80 -2.62 -6.36 -9.25
N CYS A 81 -1.70 -7.15 -9.78
CA CYS A 81 -1.94 -7.87 -11.02
C CYS A 81 -1.32 -9.25 -10.95
N SER A 82 -1.95 -10.19 -11.64
CA SER A 82 -1.44 -11.55 -11.74
C SER A 82 -0.60 -11.71 -12.99
N PHE A 83 0.43 -12.53 -12.89
CA PHE A 83 1.31 -12.87 -14.02
C PHE A 83 1.13 -14.31 -14.48
N GLY A 84 0.11 -14.98 -13.95
CA GLY A 84 -0.20 -16.38 -14.27
C GLY A 84 -1.10 -16.53 -15.49
N ALA A 85 -1.60 -17.74 -15.68
CA ALA A 85 -2.42 -18.08 -16.82
C ALA A 85 -3.77 -17.36 -16.86
N MET A 86 -4.28 -16.94 -15.69
CA MET A 86 -5.54 -16.20 -15.57
C MET A 86 -5.22 -14.74 -15.24
N PRO A 87 -5.11 -13.87 -16.25
CA PRO A 87 -4.77 -12.47 -15.98
C PRO A 87 -5.89 -11.76 -15.22
N ARG A 88 -5.50 -11.01 -14.20
CA ARG A 88 -6.41 -10.22 -13.38
C ARG A 88 -5.70 -8.98 -12.88
N ILE A 89 -6.40 -7.88 -12.86
CA ILE A 89 -5.91 -6.60 -12.34
C ILE A 89 -6.95 -6.07 -11.35
N MET A 90 -6.45 -5.59 -10.22
CA MET A 90 -7.30 -4.97 -9.21
C MET A 90 -6.65 -3.68 -8.71
N ARG A 91 -7.44 -2.64 -8.57
CA ARG A 91 -6.97 -1.34 -8.07
C ARG A 91 -7.75 -0.93 -6.84
N PHE A 92 -7.02 -0.41 -5.85
CA PHE A 92 -7.60 0.26 -4.69
C PHE A 92 -7.36 1.75 -4.87
N PHE A 93 -8.44 2.51 -5.00
CA PHE A 93 -8.37 3.97 -5.04
C PHE A 93 -8.48 4.47 -3.62
N CYS A 94 -7.39 5.04 -3.10
CA CYS A 94 -7.25 5.29 -1.68
C CYS A 94 -7.03 6.76 -1.36
N THR A 95 -7.41 7.13 -0.15
CA THR A 95 -6.88 8.30 0.53
C THR A 95 -5.89 7.77 1.56
N GLY A 96 -4.64 8.17 1.44
CA GLY A 96 -3.56 7.66 2.26
C GLY A 96 -3.02 8.68 3.23
N ARG A 97 -2.33 8.19 4.24
CA ARG A 97 -1.51 9.00 5.14
C ARG A 97 -0.26 8.22 5.51
N VAL A 98 0.77 8.95 5.87
CA VAL A 98 2.05 8.38 6.26
C VAL A 98 2.11 8.31 7.78
N VAL A 99 2.54 7.16 8.29
CA VAL A 99 2.84 7.00 9.72
C VAL A 99 4.32 6.66 9.84
N GLU A 100 5.08 7.56 10.45
CA GLU A 100 6.52 7.41 10.60
C GLU A 100 6.84 6.47 11.77
N TRP A 101 8.01 5.83 11.70
CA TRP A 101 8.42 4.84 12.68
C TRP A 101 8.51 5.37 14.11
N ASP A 102 8.76 6.67 14.27
CA ASP A 102 8.89 7.32 15.58
C ASP A 102 7.57 7.84 16.14
N GLN A 103 6.47 7.68 15.40
CA GLN A 103 5.15 8.10 15.86
C GLN A 103 4.50 6.99 16.69
N PRO A 104 3.78 7.33 17.79
CA PRO A 104 3.11 6.30 18.60
C PRO A 104 2.17 5.41 17.82
N GLU A 105 1.50 5.93 16.81
CA GLU A 105 0.57 5.18 15.98
C GLU A 105 1.25 4.05 15.21
N PHE A 106 2.54 4.17 14.92
CA PHE A 106 3.28 3.15 14.18
C PHE A 106 3.23 1.81 14.92
N GLU A 107 3.49 1.80 16.22
CA GLU A 107 3.42 0.57 17.02
C GLU A 107 2.00 0.03 17.11
N VAL A 108 1.00 0.91 17.21
CA VAL A 108 -0.40 0.50 17.24
C VAL A 108 -0.77 -0.26 15.96
N LEU A 109 -0.35 0.26 14.81
CA LEU A 109 -0.60 -0.37 13.52
C LEU A 109 0.14 -1.70 13.38
N LEU A 110 1.39 -1.79 13.84
CA LEU A 110 2.13 -3.03 13.82
C LEU A 110 1.45 -4.11 14.65
N ARG A 111 0.89 -3.76 15.81
CA ARG A 111 0.15 -4.70 16.65
C ARG A 111 -1.13 -5.17 15.97
N ARG A 112 -1.86 -4.25 15.33
CA ARG A 112 -3.06 -4.63 14.55
C ARG A 112 -2.72 -5.58 13.42
N TRP A 113 -1.53 -5.42 12.85
CA TRP A 113 -1.03 -6.29 11.79
C TRP A 113 -0.62 -7.67 12.33
N GLY A 114 -0.37 -7.78 13.63
CA GLY A 114 0.14 -9.02 14.23
C GLY A 114 1.64 -9.20 14.04
N ARG A 115 2.37 -8.12 13.77
CA ARG A 115 3.81 -8.17 13.60
C ARG A 115 4.54 -7.84 14.89
N PRO A 116 5.69 -8.49 15.12
CA PRO A 116 6.59 -8.06 16.19
C PRO A 116 7.17 -6.69 15.84
N ARG A 117 7.66 -6.00 16.87
CA ARG A 117 8.32 -4.71 16.67
C ARG A 117 9.52 -4.86 15.76
N LEU A 118 9.57 -4.06 14.68
CA LEU A 118 10.70 -3.99 13.78
C LEU A 118 11.69 -2.94 14.28
N ARG A 119 12.96 -3.10 13.89
CA ARG A 119 13.96 -2.08 14.22
C ARG A 119 13.63 -0.78 13.51
N ALA A 120 13.73 0.32 14.25
CA ALA A 120 13.44 1.63 13.73
C ALA A 120 14.17 1.98 12.43
N PRO A 121 15.48 1.69 12.26
CA PRO A 121 16.19 2.02 11.01
C PRO A 121 15.73 1.23 9.78
N GLU A 122 14.94 0.19 9.95
CA GLU A 122 14.49 -0.65 8.84
C GLU A 122 13.23 -0.11 8.17
N LEU A 123 12.56 0.84 8.80
CA LEU A 123 11.30 1.39 8.30
C LEU A 123 11.31 2.91 8.34
N SER A 124 10.82 3.53 7.26
CA SER A 124 10.63 4.98 7.22
C SER A 124 9.17 5.38 7.36
N SER A 125 8.23 4.50 6.98
CA SER A 125 6.80 4.78 7.03
C SER A 125 6.00 3.49 6.94
N ALA A 126 4.72 3.59 7.23
CA ALA A 126 3.81 2.46 7.10
C ALA A 126 2.47 2.91 6.48
#